data_def48ee3f979616975a7128c0d519200
#
_entry.id   def48ee3f979616975a7128c0d519200
#
_cell.length_a   1.000
_cell.length_b   1.000
_cell.length_c   1.000
_cell.angle_alpha   90.00
_cell.angle_beta   90.00
_cell.angle_gamma   90.00
#
_symmetry.space_group_name_H-M   'P 1'
#
loop_
_entity.id
_entity.type
_entity.pdbx_description
1 polymer ?
#
loop_
_entity_poly.entity_id
_entity_poly.type
_entity_poly.pdbx_seq_one_letter_code
_entity_poly.pdbx_strand_id
1 'polypeptide(L)'
;MKRRPFPSILLVGLVITCLLAIYSVSSAGEVIDLIDTPTPQITEQGGYNVNFRFYSMENKEGSNISGLLAGLFFGVLEHMNLGVYLDTENIIGNDDIKLRRPRLFVKFYLFSGTEYFPSIGVGYDDQGYGEYSGGKYEQRERGFFIVLCKENFLPNMEVCTGINGYDFDRFRVRGFVSLFSKVYENIIPMLEFDNLGGGKLVRINIGLRYFITPSLNVEIAGRDIAHSQGFDRIFRIGYMSAF
;
A
#
# COMPACT_ATOMS: atom_id res chain seq x y z
N MET A 1 40.82 -9.14 -10.80
CA MET A 1 39.93 -10.06 -10.06
C MET A 1 38.73 -10.40 -10.92
N LYS A 2 38.57 -11.62 -11.39
CA LYS A 2 37.40 -12.07 -12.17
C LYS A 2 36.23 -12.32 -11.20
N ARG A 3 35.18 -11.51 -11.26
CA ARG A 3 33.92 -11.80 -10.57
C ARG A 3 33.30 -13.04 -11.19
N ARG A 4 33.14 -14.12 -10.41
CA ARG A 4 32.39 -15.31 -10.82
C ARG A 4 30.91 -14.91 -10.89
N PRO A 5 30.19 -15.22 -11.99
CA PRO A 5 28.75 -14.99 -12.01
C PRO A 5 28.12 -15.90 -10.96
N PHE A 6 27.28 -15.33 -10.09
CA PHE A 6 26.41 -16.09 -9.18
C PHE A 6 25.54 -17.02 -10.04
N PRO A 7 25.38 -18.28 -9.68
CA PRO A 7 24.59 -19.20 -10.49
C PRO A 7 23.12 -18.82 -10.39
N SER A 8 22.65 -18.09 -11.40
CA SER A 8 21.24 -17.69 -11.58
C SER A 8 20.26 -18.89 -11.51
N ILE A 9 20.74 -20.10 -11.81
CA ILE A 9 19.98 -21.35 -11.71
C ILE A 9 19.65 -21.71 -10.26
N LEU A 10 20.52 -21.44 -9.29
CA LEU A 10 20.28 -21.73 -7.87
C LEU A 10 19.24 -20.79 -7.27
N LEU A 11 19.22 -19.53 -7.69
CA LEU A 11 18.21 -18.56 -7.29
C LEU A 11 16.82 -18.88 -7.85
N VAL A 12 16.76 -19.27 -9.11
CA VAL A 12 15.52 -19.72 -9.77
C VAL A 12 15.01 -21.01 -9.13
N GLY A 13 15.88 -21.98 -8.83
CA GLY A 13 15.51 -23.21 -8.13
C GLY A 13 14.97 -22.94 -6.72
N LEU A 14 15.59 -22.04 -5.95
CA LEU A 14 15.13 -21.66 -4.62
C LEU A 14 13.75 -20.97 -4.67
N VAL A 15 13.54 -20.08 -5.64
CA VAL A 15 12.24 -19.42 -5.84
C VAL A 15 11.15 -20.42 -6.23
N ILE A 16 11.45 -21.37 -7.12
CA ILE A 16 10.49 -22.41 -7.51
C ILE A 16 10.20 -23.35 -6.35
N THR A 17 11.20 -23.74 -5.55
CA THR A 17 11.02 -24.61 -4.38
C THR A 17 10.21 -23.90 -3.28
N CYS A 18 10.45 -22.61 -3.06
CA CYS A 18 9.61 -21.79 -2.18
C CYS A 18 8.17 -21.68 -2.71
N LEU A 19 7.96 -21.53 -4.02
CA LEU A 19 6.63 -21.48 -4.64
C LEU A 19 5.89 -22.84 -4.56
N LEU A 20 6.60 -23.96 -4.59
CA LEU A 20 5.99 -25.30 -4.51
C LEU A 20 5.72 -25.77 -3.07
N ALA A 21 6.38 -25.19 -2.06
CA ALA A 21 6.15 -25.52 -0.65
C ALA A 21 4.89 -24.89 -0.05
N ILE A 22 4.16 -24.06 -0.81
CA ILE A 22 3.05 -23.24 -0.34
C ILE A 22 1.67 -23.87 -0.68
N TYR A 23 1.59 -25.19 -0.71
CA TYR A 23 0.31 -25.89 -0.79
C TYR A 23 -0.34 -26.01 0.60
N SER A 24 -0.74 -24.91 1.19
CA SER A 24 -1.74 -24.91 2.26
C SER A 24 -2.88 -23.99 1.80
N VAL A 25 -4.06 -24.59 1.70
CA VAL A 25 -5.32 -23.89 1.38
C VAL A 25 -5.62 -22.92 2.53
N SER A 26 -5.08 -21.71 2.43
CA SER A 26 -5.45 -20.59 3.30
C SER A 26 -6.13 -19.56 2.42
N SER A 27 -7.42 -19.33 2.64
CA SER A 27 -8.12 -18.22 1.97
C SER A 27 -7.38 -16.92 2.25
N ALA A 28 -7.08 -16.15 1.21
CA ALA A 28 -6.51 -14.81 1.38
C ALA A 28 -7.47 -13.95 2.18
N GLY A 29 -6.93 -13.19 3.12
CA GLY A 29 -7.68 -12.16 3.83
C GLY A 29 -8.19 -11.07 2.88
N GLU A 30 -9.07 -10.20 3.36
CA GLU A 30 -9.54 -9.06 2.57
C GLU A 30 -8.43 -8.06 2.28
N VAL A 31 -8.42 -7.54 1.06
CA VAL A 31 -7.46 -6.52 0.61
C VAL A 31 -8.02 -5.14 0.91
N ILE A 32 -7.78 -4.64 2.12
CA ILE A 32 -8.31 -3.35 2.61
C ILE A 32 -7.61 -2.16 1.95
N ASP A 33 -6.34 -2.29 1.64
CA ASP A 33 -5.51 -1.31 0.93
C ASP A 33 -4.51 -2.02 0.01
N LEU A 34 -3.98 -1.31 -0.93
CA LEU A 34 -2.87 -1.77 -1.76
C LEU A 34 -1.54 -1.19 -1.25
N ILE A 35 -0.62 -0.82 -2.15
CA ILE A 35 0.68 -0.24 -1.74
C ILE A 35 0.45 1.16 -1.16
N ASP A 36 -0.16 2.06 -1.95
CA ASP A 36 -0.50 3.44 -1.57
C ASP A 36 -1.97 3.78 -1.87
N THR A 37 -2.64 3.04 -2.75
CA THR A 37 -4.02 3.34 -3.16
C THR A 37 -5.04 2.60 -2.29
N PRO A 38 -6.15 3.24 -1.91
CA PRO A 38 -7.20 2.59 -1.15
C PRO A 38 -8.02 1.64 -2.02
N THR A 39 -8.62 0.64 -1.37
CA THR A 39 -9.76 -0.10 -1.89
C THR A 39 -11.03 0.34 -1.16
N PRO A 40 -12.25 0.01 -1.62
CA PRO A 40 -13.48 0.24 -0.85
C PRO A 40 -13.54 -0.57 0.44
N GLN A 41 -12.86 -1.73 0.49
CA GLN A 41 -12.94 -2.68 1.60
C GLN A 41 -12.51 -2.06 2.93
N ILE A 42 -13.16 -2.48 4.01
CA ILE A 42 -12.91 -2.02 5.38
C ILE A 42 -12.73 -3.23 6.31
N THR A 43 -12.12 -3.00 7.45
CA THR A 43 -12.13 -3.96 8.56
C THR A 43 -13.54 -4.06 9.12
N GLU A 44 -14.04 -5.25 9.36
CA GLU A 44 -15.37 -5.50 9.94
C GLU A 44 -15.53 -4.78 11.29
N GLN A 45 -16.77 -4.51 11.67
CA GLN A 45 -17.08 -3.90 12.98
C GLN A 45 -16.56 -4.78 14.13
N GLY A 46 -15.85 -4.14 15.09
CA GLY A 46 -15.15 -4.84 16.16
C GLY A 46 -13.84 -5.49 15.74
N GLY A 47 -13.46 -5.35 14.48
CA GLY A 47 -12.15 -5.78 13.99
C GLY A 47 -11.10 -4.67 14.07
N TYR A 48 -9.85 -5.08 14.00
CA TYR A 48 -8.71 -4.17 13.92
C TYR A 48 -7.67 -4.67 12.92
N ASN A 49 -6.92 -3.73 12.36
CA ASN A 49 -5.81 -3.97 11.44
C ASN A 49 -4.61 -3.17 11.92
N VAL A 50 -3.48 -3.85 12.11
CA VAL A 50 -2.20 -3.24 12.46
C VAL A 50 -1.25 -3.50 11.32
N ASN A 51 -0.56 -2.47 10.84
CA ASN A 51 0.48 -2.65 9.85
C ASN A 51 1.75 -1.89 10.22
N PHE A 52 2.87 -2.48 9.87
CA PHE A 52 4.20 -1.92 10.01
C PHE A 52 4.85 -1.91 8.63
N ARG A 53 5.05 -0.73 8.08
CA ARG A 53 5.67 -0.50 6.78
C ARG A 53 7.07 0.06 6.99
N PHE A 54 8.07 -0.76 6.81
CA PHE A 54 9.46 -0.35 6.72
C PHE A 54 9.71 0.19 5.32
N TYR A 55 10.32 1.35 5.22
CA TYR A 55 10.65 1.95 3.94
C TYR A 55 12.09 2.43 3.89
N SER A 56 12.66 2.41 2.70
CA SER A 56 13.96 3.01 2.40
C SER A 56 13.86 3.74 1.09
N MET A 57 14.24 5.00 1.09
CA MET A 57 14.20 5.89 -0.07
C MET A 57 15.50 6.68 -0.18
N GLU A 58 15.81 7.13 -1.37
CA GLU A 58 16.90 8.06 -1.62
C GLU A 58 16.35 9.50 -1.62
N ASN A 59 16.95 10.38 -0.84
CA ASN A 59 16.59 11.81 -0.85
C ASN A 59 17.21 12.53 -2.04
N LYS A 60 16.87 13.81 -2.23
CA LYS A 60 17.39 14.64 -3.32
C LYS A 60 18.89 14.87 -3.28
N GLU A 61 19.52 14.63 -2.15
CA GLU A 61 20.96 14.76 -1.93
C GLU A 61 21.70 13.43 -2.17
N GLY A 62 21.00 12.37 -2.54
CA GLY A 62 21.56 11.04 -2.77
C GLY A 62 21.82 10.24 -1.49
N SER A 63 21.30 10.69 -0.34
CA SER A 63 21.40 9.98 0.94
C SER A 63 20.20 9.05 1.14
N ASN A 64 20.44 7.87 1.71
CA ASN A 64 19.37 6.95 2.05
C ASN A 64 18.66 7.35 3.34
N ILE A 65 17.35 7.49 3.29
CA ILE A 65 16.47 7.66 4.45
C ILE A 65 15.75 6.34 4.68
N SER A 66 15.78 5.86 5.92
CA SER A 66 15.00 4.69 6.34
C SER A 66 13.93 5.11 7.34
N GLY A 67 12.80 4.44 7.34
CA GLY A 67 11.74 4.75 8.29
C GLY A 67 10.78 3.60 8.52
N LEU A 68 9.88 3.83 9.46
CA LEU A 68 8.78 2.95 9.84
C LEU A 68 7.49 3.75 9.88
N LEU A 69 6.54 3.40 9.05
CA LEU A 69 5.17 3.85 9.15
C LEU A 69 4.33 2.76 9.81
N ALA A 70 3.93 3.00 11.05
CA ALA A 70 3.00 2.14 11.78
C ALA A 70 1.58 2.64 11.58
N GLY A 71 0.65 1.76 11.22
CA GLY A 71 -0.77 2.05 11.08
C GLY A 71 -1.61 1.18 12.00
N LEU A 72 -2.61 1.77 12.63
CA LEU A 72 -3.59 1.09 13.45
C LEU A 72 -4.99 1.54 13.05
N PHE A 73 -5.84 0.60 12.66
CA PHE A 73 -7.17 0.85 12.12
C PHE A 73 -8.20 -0.02 12.83
N PHE A 74 -9.38 0.52 13.04
CA PHE A 74 -10.50 -0.13 13.70
C PHE A 74 -11.76 -0.07 12.84
N GLY A 75 -12.49 -1.18 12.75
CA GLY A 75 -13.86 -1.22 12.30
C GLY A 75 -14.79 -0.72 13.42
N VAL A 76 -15.11 0.57 13.38
CA VAL A 76 -15.89 1.22 14.46
C VAL A 76 -17.38 0.99 14.26
N LEU A 77 -17.83 1.06 13.03
CA LEU A 77 -19.21 0.79 12.61
C LEU A 77 -19.20 -0.21 11.46
N GLU A 78 -20.36 -0.77 11.15
CA GLU A 78 -20.55 -1.77 10.08
C GLU A 78 -19.94 -1.33 8.72
N HIS A 79 -19.92 0.00 8.48
CA HIS A 79 -19.44 0.57 7.20
C HIS A 79 -18.35 1.62 7.39
N MET A 80 -17.66 1.66 8.55
CA MET A 80 -16.71 2.72 8.86
C MET A 80 -15.44 2.21 9.54
N ASN A 81 -14.30 2.60 8.99
CA ASN A 81 -13.00 2.46 9.63
C ASN A 81 -12.47 3.82 10.09
N LEU A 82 -11.88 3.80 11.28
CA LEU A 82 -11.01 4.87 11.80
C LEU A 82 -9.60 4.33 11.98
N GLY A 83 -8.61 5.15 11.72
CA GLY A 83 -7.22 4.76 11.89
C GLY A 83 -6.31 5.92 12.21
N VAL A 84 -5.12 5.56 12.66
CA VAL A 84 -4.03 6.49 12.94
C VAL A 84 -2.74 5.92 12.36
N TYR A 85 -1.92 6.80 11.78
CA TYR A 85 -0.55 6.50 11.38
C TYR A 85 0.44 7.20 12.29
N LEU A 86 1.56 6.52 12.55
CA LEU A 86 2.76 7.06 13.18
C LEU A 86 3.94 6.82 12.24
N ASP A 87 4.56 7.89 11.78
CA ASP A 87 5.70 7.85 10.88
C ASP A 87 6.98 8.22 11.62
N THR A 88 8.00 7.38 11.49
CA THR A 88 9.28 7.52 12.16
C THR A 88 10.40 7.39 11.13
N GLU A 89 11.25 8.41 11.02
CA GLU A 89 12.43 8.38 10.15
C GLU A 89 13.69 8.01 10.92
N ASN A 90 14.70 7.56 10.18
CA ASN A 90 16.03 7.22 10.68
C ASN A 90 16.04 6.12 11.74
N ILE A 91 15.18 5.09 11.58
CA ILE A 91 15.16 3.93 12.48
C ILE A 91 16.37 3.00 12.28
N ILE A 92 17.05 3.11 11.13
CA ILE A 92 18.28 2.39 10.81
C ILE A 92 19.32 3.43 10.40
N GLY A 93 20.47 3.42 11.09
CA GLY A 93 21.56 4.36 10.84
C GLY A 93 22.07 4.98 12.15
N ASN A 94 22.85 6.04 12.03
CA ASN A 94 23.45 6.76 13.14
C ASN A 94 22.79 8.12 13.41
N ASP A 95 21.81 8.49 12.61
CA ASP A 95 21.11 9.78 12.75
C ASP A 95 20.04 9.69 13.82
N ASP A 96 19.65 10.83 14.36
CA ASP A 96 18.60 10.92 15.37
C ASP A 96 17.25 10.44 14.83
N ILE A 97 16.55 9.62 15.58
CA ILE A 97 15.20 9.15 15.25
C ILE A 97 14.25 10.35 15.26
N LYS A 98 13.51 10.54 14.18
CA LYS A 98 12.54 11.63 14.03
C LYS A 98 11.12 11.07 13.99
N LEU A 99 10.34 11.29 15.04
CA LEU A 99 8.91 10.96 15.06
C LEU A 99 8.12 12.10 14.42
N ARG A 100 7.26 11.77 13.46
CA ARG A 100 6.33 12.71 12.83
C ARG A 100 5.03 12.79 13.62
N ARG A 101 4.26 13.85 13.41
CA ARG A 101 2.95 13.96 14.05
C ARG A 101 2.02 12.84 13.60
N PRO A 102 1.17 12.32 14.48
CA PRO A 102 0.16 11.34 14.09
C PRO A 102 -0.72 11.84 12.95
N ARG A 103 -1.09 10.94 12.05
CA ARG A 103 -1.95 11.22 10.90
C ARG A 103 -3.24 10.42 11.01
N LEU A 104 -4.34 11.00 10.55
CA LEU A 104 -5.66 10.40 10.66
C LEU A 104 -6.07 9.72 9.36
N PHE A 105 -6.83 8.65 9.52
CA PHE A 105 -7.46 7.93 8.44
C PHE A 105 -8.92 7.65 8.79
N VAL A 106 -9.82 7.92 7.83
CA VAL A 106 -11.25 7.60 7.93
C VAL A 106 -11.69 7.02 6.61
N LYS A 107 -12.40 5.90 6.62
CA LYS A 107 -12.97 5.31 5.40
C LYS A 107 -14.37 4.79 5.64
N PHE A 108 -15.25 5.01 4.68
CA PHE A 108 -16.61 4.49 4.63
C PHE A 108 -16.77 3.59 3.42
N TYR A 109 -17.37 2.44 3.65
CA TYR A 109 -17.82 1.52 2.62
C TYR A 109 -19.27 1.84 2.27
N LEU A 110 -19.52 2.38 1.10
CA LEU A 110 -20.85 2.90 0.74
C LEU A 110 -21.70 1.87 0.02
N PHE A 111 -21.07 1.03 -0.82
CA PHE A 111 -21.79 0.08 -1.65
C PHE A 111 -20.94 -1.16 -1.94
N SER A 112 -21.51 -2.35 -1.74
CA SER A 112 -20.80 -3.63 -1.84
C SER A 112 -20.57 -4.13 -3.26
N GLY A 113 -20.99 -3.38 -4.26
CA GLY A 113 -20.87 -3.83 -5.63
C GLY A 113 -21.79 -5.01 -5.96
N THR A 114 -21.92 -5.27 -7.25
CA THR A 114 -22.66 -6.41 -7.80
C THR A 114 -21.92 -6.91 -9.04
N GLU A 115 -22.46 -7.93 -9.69
CA GLU A 115 -21.92 -8.38 -10.97
C GLU A 115 -21.80 -7.25 -12.01
N TYR A 116 -22.70 -6.26 -11.98
CA TYR A 116 -22.74 -5.16 -12.96
C TYR A 116 -22.16 -3.85 -12.44
N PHE A 117 -22.23 -3.60 -11.13
CA PHE A 117 -21.81 -2.33 -10.52
C PHE A 117 -20.56 -2.53 -9.65
N PRO A 118 -19.63 -1.56 -9.64
CA PRO A 118 -18.46 -1.59 -8.77
C PRO A 118 -18.85 -1.39 -7.32
N SER A 119 -18.02 -1.88 -6.40
CA SER A 119 -18.04 -1.45 -4.99
C SER A 119 -17.53 -0.02 -4.87
N ILE A 120 -18.03 0.71 -3.86
CA ILE A 120 -17.75 2.14 -3.68
C ILE A 120 -17.30 2.40 -2.26
N GLY A 121 -16.15 3.07 -2.13
CA GLY A 121 -15.65 3.60 -0.87
C GLY A 121 -15.32 5.07 -0.96
N VAL A 122 -15.45 5.78 0.16
CA VAL A 122 -15.02 7.17 0.31
C VAL A 122 -14.22 7.31 1.59
N GLY A 123 -13.32 8.27 1.66
CA GLY A 123 -12.55 8.46 2.88
C GLY A 123 -11.69 9.69 2.86
N TYR A 124 -10.94 9.81 3.95
CA TYR A 124 -9.93 10.83 4.16
C TYR A 124 -8.66 10.18 4.70
N ASP A 125 -7.53 10.50 4.07
CA ASP A 125 -6.21 10.01 4.46
C ASP A 125 -5.22 11.18 4.54
N ASP A 126 -4.78 11.50 5.75
CA ASP A 126 -3.83 12.58 6.03
C ASP A 126 -2.36 12.12 5.90
N GLN A 127 -2.10 10.84 5.58
CA GLN A 127 -0.76 10.31 5.42
C GLN A 127 -0.17 10.71 4.06
N GLY A 128 1.01 11.32 4.08
CA GLY A 128 1.85 11.54 2.92
C GLY A 128 3.04 10.57 2.93
N TYR A 129 3.84 10.61 1.87
CA TYR A 129 4.99 9.71 1.67
C TYR A 129 6.19 10.47 1.10
N GLY A 130 7.34 9.82 1.12
CA GLY A 130 8.58 10.41 0.63
C GLY A 130 9.24 11.32 1.66
N GLU A 131 10.21 12.10 1.22
CA GLU A 131 10.97 13.03 2.07
C GLU A 131 10.04 14.04 2.77
N TYR A 132 10.27 14.25 4.08
CA TYR A 132 9.51 15.22 4.87
C TYR A 132 10.34 16.47 5.11
N SER A 133 9.95 17.58 4.49
CA SER A 133 10.64 18.85 4.60
C SER A 133 9.64 20.01 4.72
N GLY A 134 9.95 21.00 5.55
CA GLY A 134 9.08 22.16 5.74
C GLY A 134 7.66 21.85 6.22
N GLY A 135 7.50 20.80 7.01
CA GLY A 135 6.18 20.39 7.52
C GLY A 135 5.30 19.58 6.55
N LYS A 136 5.83 19.19 5.40
CA LYS A 136 5.09 18.53 4.31
C LYS A 136 5.89 17.36 3.76
N TYR A 137 5.19 16.29 3.39
CA TYR A 137 5.77 15.21 2.59
C TYR A 137 5.96 15.65 1.14
N GLU A 138 6.99 15.13 0.49
CA GLU A 138 7.20 15.33 -0.95
C GLU A 138 6.02 14.85 -1.76
N GLN A 139 5.53 13.68 -1.45
CA GLN A 139 4.25 13.14 -1.87
C GLN A 139 3.22 13.54 -0.84
N ARG A 140 2.40 14.53 -1.20
CA ARG A 140 1.35 15.04 -0.32
C ARG A 140 0.37 13.95 0.06
N GLU A 141 -0.26 14.16 1.22
CA GLU A 141 -1.39 13.37 1.69
C GLU A 141 -2.44 13.16 0.59
N ARG A 142 -3.15 12.05 0.64
CA ARG A 142 -4.23 11.77 -0.32
C ARG A 142 -5.40 12.72 -0.14
N GLY A 143 -5.70 13.11 1.11
CA GLY A 143 -6.85 13.94 1.43
C GLY A 143 -8.17 13.18 1.29
N PHE A 144 -9.22 13.86 0.85
CA PHE A 144 -10.46 13.17 0.51
C PHE A 144 -10.31 12.34 -0.75
N PHE A 145 -10.89 11.14 -0.72
CA PHE A 145 -10.88 10.25 -1.87
C PHE A 145 -12.23 9.55 -2.07
N ILE A 146 -12.47 9.19 -3.31
CA ILE A 146 -13.53 8.27 -3.74
C ILE A 146 -12.85 7.18 -4.52
N VAL A 147 -13.18 5.91 -4.21
CA VAL A 147 -12.65 4.73 -4.90
C VAL A 147 -13.79 3.82 -5.33
N LEU A 148 -13.64 3.28 -6.51
CA LEU A 148 -14.53 2.32 -7.16
C LEU A 148 -13.69 1.09 -7.49
N CYS A 149 -14.12 -0.10 -7.06
CA CYS A 149 -13.46 -1.35 -7.44
C CYS A 149 -14.43 -2.30 -8.13
N LYS A 150 -13.97 -2.92 -9.18
CA LYS A 150 -14.71 -3.95 -9.91
C LYS A 150 -13.95 -5.27 -9.81
N GLU A 151 -14.57 -6.21 -9.13
CA GLU A 151 -14.10 -7.59 -9.07
C GLU A 151 -14.31 -8.30 -10.41
N ASN A 152 -13.47 -9.28 -10.69
CA ASN A 152 -13.55 -10.11 -11.90
C ASN A 152 -13.65 -9.33 -13.21
N PHE A 153 -13.01 -8.18 -13.29
CA PHE A 153 -12.85 -7.42 -14.54
C PHE A 153 -12.17 -8.27 -15.62
N LEU A 154 -11.15 -9.02 -15.21
CA LEU A 154 -10.63 -10.21 -15.87
C LEU A 154 -10.64 -11.37 -14.87
N PRO A 155 -10.60 -12.64 -15.28
CA PRO A 155 -10.60 -13.76 -14.35
C PRO A 155 -9.57 -13.59 -13.22
N ASN A 156 -10.01 -13.61 -11.97
CA ASN A 156 -9.22 -13.41 -10.76
C ASN A 156 -8.51 -12.04 -10.64
N MET A 157 -8.85 -11.05 -11.46
CA MET A 157 -8.27 -9.71 -11.43
C MET A 157 -9.31 -8.68 -10.98
N GLU A 158 -8.90 -7.85 -10.05
CA GLU A 158 -9.67 -6.69 -9.58
C GLU A 158 -9.03 -5.40 -10.08
N VAL A 159 -9.88 -4.46 -10.48
CA VAL A 159 -9.48 -3.13 -10.92
C VAL A 159 -10.13 -2.11 -10.02
N CYS A 160 -9.31 -1.28 -9.39
CA CYS A 160 -9.77 -0.13 -8.63
C CYS A 160 -9.38 1.16 -9.35
N THR A 161 -10.27 2.12 -9.34
CA THR A 161 -10.01 3.47 -9.84
C THR A 161 -10.61 4.50 -8.90
N GLY A 162 -10.03 5.66 -8.84
CA GLY A 162 -10.56 6.71 -7.99
C GLY A 162 -9.95 8.07 -8.25
N ILE A 163 -10.45 9.01 -7.48
CA ILE A 163 -9.95 10.38 -7.46
C ILE A 163 -9.71 10.80 -6.01
N ASN A 164 -8.76 11.69 -5.81
CA ASN A 164 -8.48 12.29 -4.51
C ASN A 164 -8.16 13.78 -4.60
N GLY A 165 -8.47 14.51 -3.52
CA GLY A 165 -8.19 15.93 -3.40
C GLY A 165 -7.59 16.25 -2.03
N TYR A 166 -6.39 16.83 -2.01
CA TYR A 166 -5.58 16.98 -0.81
C TYR A 166 -5.35 18.42 -0.35
N ASP A 167 -5.64 19.41 -1.17
CA ASP A 167 -5.32 20.80 -0.85
C ASP A 167 -6.59 21.64 -0.95
N PHE A 168 -7.11 22.07 0.21
CA PHE A 168 -8.33 22.86 0.28
C PHE A 168 -8.16 24.29 -0.21
N ASP A 169 -6.94 24.85 -0.14
CA ASP A 169 -6.65 26.19 -0.63
C ASP A 169 -6.52 26.24 -2.16
N ARG A 170 -6.00 25.13 -2.73
CA ARG A 170 -5.82 24.96 -4.16
C ARG A 170 -6.30 23.57 -4.55
N PHE A 171 -7.59 23.33 -4.44
CA PHE A 171 -8.20 22.02 -4.66
C PHE A 171 -7.63 21.34 -5.91
N ARG A 172 -6.69 20.42 -5.69
CA ARG A 172 -6.02 19.66 -6.73
C ARG A 172 -6.54 18.24 -6.72
N VAL A 173 -7.29 17.91 -7.75
CA VAL A 173 -7.80 16.55 -7.95
C VAL A 173 -6.74 15.74 -8.69
N ARG A 174 -6.53 14.51 -8.24
CA ARG A 174 -5.69 13.51 -8.88
C ARG A 174 -6.46 12.22 -9.02
N GLY A 175 -6.16 11.48 -10.07
CA GLY A 175 -6.71 10.17 -10.26
C GLY A 175 -5.70 9.08 -9.88
N PHE A 176 -6.20 7.88 -9.69
CA PHE A 176 -5.41 6.66 -9.58
C PHE A 176 -6.14 5.48 -10.22
N VAL A 177 -5.36 4.50 -10.65
CA VAL A 177 -5.85 3.21 -11.13
C VAL A 177 -4.95 2.13 -10.53
N SER A 178 -5.55 1.08 -10.03
CA SER A 178 -4.84 -0.04 -9.44
C SER A 178 -5.39 -1.36 -9.94
N LEU A 179 -4.49 -2.31 -10.10
CA LEU A 179 -4.76 -3.65 -10.58
C LEU A 179 -4.17 -4.62 -9.55
N PHE A 180 -4.94 -5.61 -9.16
CA PHE A 180 -4.42 -6.69 -8.35
C PHE A 180 -5.17 -8.00 -8.64
N SER A 181 -4.54 -9.10 -8.27
CA SER A 181 -5.08 -10.42 -8.58
C SER A 181 -4.82 -11.36 -7.41
N LYS A 182 -5.77 -12.24 -7.09
CA LYS A 182 -5.61 -13.30 -6.10
C LYS A 182 -5.06 -14.54 -6.80
N VAL A 183 -3.73 -14.72 -6.76
CA VAL A 183 -3.06 -15.88 -7.32
C VAL A 183 -2.85 -16.90 -6.21
N TYR A 184 -3.27 -18.14 -6.42
CA TYR A 184 -3.17 -19.21 -5.41
C TYR A 184 -3.78 -18.84 -4.04
N GLU A 185 -4.86 -18.06 -4.04
CA GLU A 185 -5.62 -17.64 -2.85
C GLU A 185 -4.85 -16.82 -1.80
N ASN A 186 -3.52 -16.86 -1.78
CA ASN A 186 -2.69 -16.23 -0.76
C ASN A 186 -1.61 -15.29 -1.31
N ILE A 187 -1.47 -15.17 -2.62
CA ILE A 187 -0.51 -14.28 -3.29
C ILE A 187 -1.25 -13.19 -4.03
N ILE A 188 -0.96 -11.94 -3.72
CA ILE A 188 -1.59 -10.77 -4.32
C ILE A 188 -0.52 -9.92 -5.03
N PRO A 189 -0.25 -10.13 -6.32
CA PRO A 189 0.48 -9.16 -7.12
C PRO A 189 -0.34 -7.88 -7.28
N MET A 190 0.33 -6.74 -7.20
CA MET A 190 -0.29 -5.41 -7.24
C MET A 190 0.47 -4.51 -8.19
N LEU A 191 -0.27 -3.69 -8.94
CA LEU A 191 0.25 -2.63 -9.81
C LEU A 191 -0.62 -1.39 -9.63
N GLU A 192 0.01 -0.26 -9.37
CA GLU A 192 -0.68 1.01 -9.18
C GLU A 192 -0.13 2.09 -10.12
N PHE A 193 -1.04 2.89 -10.66
CA PHE A 193 -0.78 4.12 -11.37
C PHE A 193 -1.42 5.26 -10.57
N ASP A 194 -0.61 6.08 -9.93
CA ASP A 194 -1.07 7.17 -9.07
C ASP A 194 -0.65 8.54 -9.62
N ASN A 195 -1.22 9.62 -9.09
CA ASN A 195 -1.00 10.99 -9.55
C ASN A 195 -1.52 11.30 -10.98
N LEU A 196 -2.47 10.56 -11.49
CA LEU A 196 -3.06 10.82 -12.80
C LEU A 196 -3.69 12.22 -12.86
N GLY A 197 -3.37 13.00 -13.90
CA GLY A 197 -3.90 14.36 -14.08
C GLY A 197 -3.29 15.43 -13.18
N GLY A 198 -2.33 15.11 -12.32
CA GLY A 198 -1.75 16.04 -11.34
C GLY A 198 -0.69 17.02 -11.87
N GLY A 199 -0.38 17.02 -13.15
CA GLY A 199 0.66 17.85 -13.76
C GLY A 199 2.09 17.46 -13.35
N LYS A 200 2.27 16.44 -12.53
CA LYS A 200 3.52 15.77 -12.21
C LYS A 200 3.57 14.42 -12.95
N LEU A 201 4.74 13.78 -12.94
CA LEU A 201 4.88 12.43 -13.50
C LEU A 201 3.92 11.46 -12.78
N VAL A 202 3.32 10.57 -13.57
CA VAL A 202 2.55 9.44 -13.06
C VAL A 202 3.48 8.56 -12.26
N ARG A 203 3.08 8.20 -11.04
CA ARG A 203 3.83 7.24 -10.22
C ARG A 203 3.36 5.84 -10.52
N ILE A 204 4.32 4.94 -10.67
CA ILE A 204 4.07 3.52 -10.88
C ILE A 204 4.61 2.77 -9.67
N ASN A 205 3.73 2.08 -8.97
CA ASN A 205 4.09 1.23 -7.84
C ASN A 205 3.81 -0.23 -8.22
N ILE A 206 4.69 -1.13 -7.81
CA ILE A 206 4.54 -2.57 -7.99
C ILE A 206 4.80 -3.29 -6.67
N GLY A 207 4.02 -4.29 -6.36
CA GLY A 207 4.17 -5.03 -5.13
C GLY A 207 3.64 -6.45 -5.19
N LEU A 208 4.03 -7.21 -4.18
CA LEU A 208 3.59 -8.57 -3.97
C LEU A 208 3.27 -8.74 -2.49
N ARG A 209 2.03 -9.08 -2.16
CA ARG A 209 1.57 -9.41 -0.82
C ARG A 209 1.38 -10.91 -0.72
N TYR A 210 1.83 -11.48 0.38
CA TYR A 210 1.66 -12.89 0.72
C TYR A 210 0.95 -13.05 2.05
N PHE A 211 -0.19 -13.72 2.06
CA PHE A 211 -0.91 -14.07 3.27
C PHE A 211 -0.33 -15.36 3.85
N ILE A 212 0.36 -15.27 4.98
CA ILE A 212 0.89 -16.41 5.74
C ILE A 212 -0.27 -17.15 6.40
N THR A 213 -1.24 -16.39 6.93
CA THR A 213 -2.53 -16.85 7.42
C THR A 213 -3.60 -15.87 6.94
N PRO A 214 -4.91 -16.14 7.07
CA PRO A 214 -5.94 -15.16 6.76
C PRO A 214 -5.78 -13.82 7.49
N SER A 215 -5.13 -13.83 8.67
CA SER A 215 -4.91 -12.64 9.50
C SER A 215 -3.54 -12.00 9.33
N LEU A 216 -2.51 -12.75 8.94
CA LEU A 216 -1.12 -12.28 8.89
C LEU A 216 -0.61 -12.26 7.45
N ASN A 217 -0.14 -11.12 7.02
CA ASN A 217 0.47 -10.96 5.71
C ASN A 217 1.82 -10.24 5.76
N VAL A 218 2.60 -10.46 4.72
CA VAL A 218 3.83 -9.73 4.43
C VAL A 218 3.76 -9.19 3.00
N GLU A 219 4.38 -8.05 2.77
CA GLU A 219 4.39 -7.42 1.46
C GLU A 219 5.78 -6.85 1.16
N ILE A 220 6.20 -6.99 -0.08
CA ILE A 220 7.33 -6.29 -0.65
C ILE A 220 6.83 -5.41 -1.80
N ALA A 221 7.29 -4.18 -1.85
CA ALA A 221 6.88 -3.27 -2.92
C ALA A 221 8.00 -2.29 -3.30
N GLY A 222 7.94 -1.84 -4.55
CA GLY A 222 8.67 -0.69 -5.07
C GLY A 222 7.68 0.43 -5.37
N ARG A 223 7.93 1.60 -4.82
CA ARG A 223 7.15 2.80 -5.07
C ARG A 223 7.88 3.71 -6.04
N ASP A 224 7.14 4.30 -6.98
CA ASP A 224 7.67 5.24 -7.97
C ASP A 224 8.82 4.67 -8.81
N ILE A 225 8.66 3.43 -9.27
CA ILE A 225 9.71 2.67 -9.99
C ILE A 225 10.11 3.29 -11.33
N ALA A 226 9.33 4.23 -11.85
CA ALA A 226 9.63 4.95 -13.09
C ALA A 226 10.47 6.22 -12.85
N HIS A 227 10.74 6.57 -11.60
CA HIS A 227 11.50 7.78 -11.28
C HIS A 227 12.99 7.58 -11.54
N SER A 228 13.64 8.59 -12.14
CA SER A 228 15.05 8.53 -12.53
C SER A 228 16.05 8.57 -11.34
N GLN A 229 15.59 8.96 -10.15
CA GLN A 229 16.41 9.09 -8.94
C GLN A 229 16.38 7.86 -8.03
N GLY A 230 15.85 6.75 -8.49
CA GLY A 230 15.64 5.55 -7.69
C GLY A 230 14.18 5.40 -7.24
N PHE A 231 13.87 4.25 -6.67
CA PHE A 231 12.52 3.94 -6.19
C PHE A 231 12.54 3.61 -4.68
N ASP A 232 11.43 3.93 -4.01
CA ASP A 232 11.28 3.60 -2.61
C ASP A 232 11.06 2.10 -2.45
N ARG A 233 11.80 1.49 -1.55
CA ARG A 233 11.68 0.07 -1.19
C ARG A 233 10.81 -0.04 0.04
N ILE A 234 9.83 -0.91 -0.03
CA ILE A 234 8.86 -1.13 1.04
C ILE A 234 8.87 -2.59 1.43
N PHE A 235 8.90 -2.83 2.74
CA PHE A 235 8.55 -4.10 3.35
C PHE A 235 7.46 -3.84 4.39
N ARG A 236 6.32 -4.53 4.26
CA ARG A 236 5.19 -4.37 5.18
C ARG A 236 4.86 -5.70 5.85
N ILE A 237 4.50 -5.62 7.13
CA ILE A 237 3.87 -6.70 7.88
C ILE A 237 2.50 -6.20 8.30
N GLY A 238 1.46 -6.94 7.97
CA GLY A 238 0.08 -6.62 8.33
C GLY A 238 -0.55 -7.74 9.15
N TYR A 239 -1.28 -7.36 10.19
CA TYR A 239 -2.06 -8.28 11.01
C TYR A 239 -3.48 -7.75 11.20
N MET A 240 -4.47 -8.58 10.96
CA MET A 240 -5.90 -8.26 11.06
C MET A 240 -6.59 -9.30 11.91
N SER A 241 -7.42 -8.85 12.86
CA SER A 241 -8.23 -9.73 13.71
C SER A 241 -9.48 -9.00 14.19
N ALA A 242 -10.35 -9.69 14.91
CA ALA A 242 -11.50 -9.14 15.61
C ALA A 242 -11.38 -9.40 17.12
N PHE A 243 -12.10 -8.59 17.93
CA PHE A 243 -12.21 -8.75 19.39
C PHE A 243 -13.22 -9.83 19.74
#